data_e17ef6a5c822c21380da3307681e5741
#
_entry.id   e17ef6a5c822c21380da3307681e5741
#
_cell.length_a   1.000
_cell.length_b   1.000
_cell.length_c   1.000
_cell.angle_alpha   90.00
_cell.angle_beta   90.00
_cell.angle_gamma   90.00
#
_symmetry.space_group_name_H-M   'P 1'
#
loop_
_entity.id
_entity.type
_entity.pdbx_description
1 polymer ?
#
loop_
_entity_poly.entity_id
_entity_poly.type
_entity_poly.pdbx_seq_one_letter_code
_entity_poly.pdbx_strand_id
1 'polypeptide(L)'
;MISNNRYDTNKKMMDADNNKITCPKCNSQNIQSEGVIHLCMDCGYKWEDEIQTDLGEMIIYQSDEGVRLDVRLENKTVWLSIEQISQLFNKGRTTISEHISNIFKEGELEEKVVCRKFRQTTQHGAIEGKTQSKEVKYYNLDVIISVGYRVKSI
;
A
#
# COMPACT_ATOMS: atom_id res chain seq x y z
N MET A 1 38.44 5.55 -17.76
CA MET A 1 37.36 6.54 -18.04
C MET A 1 36.11 6.08 -17.34
N ILE A 2 35.77 6.75 -16.25
CA ILE A 2 34.65 6.37 -15.35
C ILE A 2 33.50 7.29 -15.72
N SER A 3 32.40 6.71 -16.28
CA SER A 3 31.19 7.44 -16.60
C SER A 3 30.33 7.55 -15.35
N ASN A 4 30.24 8.76 -14.82
CA ASN A 4 29.30 9.13 -13.75
C ASN A 4 27.88 9.16 -14.28
N ASN A 5 27.05 8.22 -13.84
CA ASN A 5 25.62 8.26 -14.04
C ASN A 5 24.99 9.05 -12.88
N ARG A 6 24.69 10.33 -13.13
CA ARG A 6 23.95 11.18 -12.19
C ARG A 6 22.48 10.79 -12.27
N TYR A 7 21.96 10.25 -11.20
CA TYR A 7 20.52 10.17 -10.96
C TYR A 7 20.02 11.60 -10.69
N ASP A 8 19.39 12.19 -11.70
CA ASP A 8 18.63 13.44 -11.54
C ASP A 8 17.31 13.12 -10.83
N THR A 9 17.27 13.47 -9.55
CA THR A 9 16.05 13.46 -8.74
C THR A 9 15.24 14.72 -9.08
N ASN A 10 14.44 14.65 -10.15
CA ASN A 10 13.45 15.69 -10.44
C ASN A 10 12.25 15.53 -9.51
N LYS A 11 12.32 16.18 -8.36
CA LYS A 11 11.25 16.29 -7.39
C LYS A 11 10.18 17.24 -7.96
N LYS A 12 9.08 16.67 -8.45
CA LYS A 12 7.91 17.40 -8.91
C LYS A 12 7.26 18.10 -7.70
N MET A 13 7.34 19.42 -7.62
CA MET A 13 6.49 20.23 -6.76
C MET A 13 5.07 20.21 -7.35
N MET A 14 4.13 19.62 -6.62
CA MET A 14 2.71 19.76 -6.90
C MET A 14 2.21 21.03 -6.24
N ASP A 15 1.94 22.05 -7.04
CA ASP A 15 1.17 23.21 -6.61
C ASP A 15 -0.32 22.84 -6.61
N ALA A 16 -0.99 23.03 -5.48
CA ALA A 16 -2.32 22.54 -5.16
C ALA A 16 -3.48 23.33 -5.79
N ASP A 17 -3.24 24.22 -6.79
CA ASP A 17 -4.28 25.10 -7.34
C ASP A 17 -4.15 25.30 -8.88
N ASN A 18 -4.12 24.28 -9.62
CA ASN A 18 -4.61 24.22 -11.00
C ASN A 18 -4.20 22.89 -11.63
N ASN A 19 -5.15 22.04 -11.97
CA ASN A 19 -4.94 20.73 -12.59
C ASN A 19 -4.43 20.86 -14.06
N LYS A 20 -3.36 21.65 -14.28
CA LYS A 20 -2.77 21.89 -15.57
C LYS A 20 -1.46 21.15 -15.69
N ILE A 21 -1.49 20.05 -16.45
CA ILE A 21 -0.32 19.24 -16.73
C ILE A 21 0.66 20.05 -17.56
N THR A 22 1.93 20.12 -17.16
CA THR A 22 3.00 20.80 -17.89
C THR A 22 4.12 19.82 -18.22
N CYS A 23 4.77 20.02 -19.36
CA CYS A 23 5.89 19.18 -19.78
C CYS A 23 7.08 19.33 -18.81
N PRO A 24 7.63 18.25 -18.23
CA PRO A 24 8.76 18.34 -17.32
C PRO A 24 10.07 18.74 -18.00
N LYS A 25 10.12 18.69 -19.33
CA LYS A 25 11.35 19.03 -20.11
C LYS A 25 11.38 20.48 -20.61
N CYS A 26 10.25 21.02 -21.06
CA CYS A 26 10.21 22.37 -21.67
C CYS A 26 9.16 23.29 -21.03
N ASN A 27 8.44 22.85 -20.00
CA ASN A 27 7.36 23.56 -19.30
C ASN A 27 6.16 23.98 -20.21
N SER A 28 6.06 23.43 -21.41
CA SER A 28 4.92 23.65 -22.28
C SER A 28 3.65 23.05 -21.72
N GLN A 29 2.51 23.70 -22.01
CA GLN A 29 1.18 23.23 -21.66
C GLN A 29 0.49 22.51 -22.83
N ASN A 30 1.15 22.45 -24.00
CA ASN A 30 0.64 21.79 -25.20
C ASN A 30 0.89 20.29 -25.11
N ILE A 31 0.01 19.59 -24.38
CA ILE A 31 0.16 18.18 -24.02
C ILE A 31 -1.03 17.39 -24.52
N GLN A 32 -0.74 16.31 -25.23
CA GLN A 32 -1.73 15.27 -25.54
C GLN A 32 -1.61 14.15 -24.53
N SER A 33 -2.73 13.77 -23.91
CA SER A 33 -2.79 12.74 -22.85
C SER A 33 -3.72 11.62 -23.26
N GLU A 34 -3.24 10.37 -23.09
CA GLU A 34 -4.03 9.15 -23.22
C GLU A 34 -3.86 8.35 -21.93
N GLY A 35 -4.82 8.45 -21.02
CA GLY A 35 -4.74 7.85 -19.69
C GLY A 35 -3.58 8.44 -18.88
N VAL A 36 -2.59 7.61 -18.53
CA VAL A 36 -1.39 7.99 -17.75
C VAL A 36 -0.21 8.42 -18.63
N ILE A 37 -0.33 8.25 -19.94
CA ILE A 37 0.72 8.58 -20.91
C ILE A 37 0.51 9.99 -21.42
N HIS A 38 1.55 10.80 -21.38
CA HIS A 38 1.55 12.19 -21.84
C HIS A 38 2.62 12.40 -22.89
N LEU A 39 2.26 13.16 -23.92
CA LEU A 39 3.16 13.58 -24.99
C LEU A 39 3.15 15.10 -25.11
N CYS A 40 4.31 15.73 -24.99
CA CYS A 40 4.46 17.14 -25.28
C CYS A 40 4.51 17.37 -26.80
N MET A 41 3.57 18.14 -27.34
CA MET A 41 3.51 18.44 -28.77
C MET A 41 4.58 19.43 -29.22
N ASP A 42 5.19 20.19 -28.30
CA ASP A 42 6.20 21.20 -28.64
C ASP A 42 7.63 20.64 -28.67
N CYS A 43 7.98 19.72 -27.74
CA CYS A 43 9.34 19.15 -27.69
C CYS A 43 9.40 17.63 -27.95
N GLY A 44 8.24 16.99 -28.17
CA GLY A 44 8.17 15.55 -28.42
C GLY A 44 8.51 14.65 -27.21
N TYR A 45 8.64 15.23 -26.00
CA TYR A 45 8.94 14.46 -24.80
C TYR A 45 7.71 13.68 -24.36
N LYS A 46 7.89 12.35 -24.16
CA LYS A 46 6.86 11.45 -23.70
C LYS A 46 7.18 11.02 -22.27
N TRP A 47 6.18 11.05 -21.38
CA TRP A 47 6.29 10.54 -20.02
C TRP A 47 5.01 9.85 -19.59
N GLU A 48 5.12 9.08 -18.53
CA GLU A 48 4.00 8.43 -17.88
C GLU A 48 3.86 9.03 -16.48
N ASP A 49 2.62 9.37 -16.08
CA ASP A 49 2.38 9.67 -14.68
C ASP A 49 2.50 8.35 -13.92
N GLU A 50 3.35 8.34 -12.89
CA GLU A 50 3.30 7.25 -11.93
C GLU A 50 1.89 7.25 -11.34
N ILE A 51 1.12 6.22 -11.68
CA ILE A 51 -0.15 5.97 -11.01
C ILE A 51 0.23 5.70 -9.55
N GLN A 52 0.13 6.73 -8.72
CA GLN A 52 -0.04 6.51 -7.30
C GLN A 52 -1.43 5.90 -7.16
N THR A 53 -1.53 4.62 -7.48
CA THR A 53 -2.69 3.83 -7.09
C THR A 53 -2.63 3.79 -5.58
N ASP A 54 -3.45 4.59 -4.94
CA ASP A 54 -3.76 4.54 -3.51
C ASP A 54 -4.39 3.17 -3.12
N LEU A 55 -4.54 2.33 -4.10
CA LEU A 55 -4.89 0.92 -4.03
C LEU A 55 -3.57 0.13 -3.96
N GLY A 56 -3.02 -0.03 -2.77
CA GLY A 56 -1.80 -0.79 -2.55
C GLY A 56 -1.74 -2.07 -3.38
N GLU A 57 -0.56 -2.39 -3.89
CA GLU A 57 -0.32 -3.58 -4.70
C GLU A 57 -0.62 -4.84 -3.87
N MET A 58 -1.39 -5.77 -4.45
CA MET A 58 -1.65 -7.07 -3.83
C MET A 58 -0.59 -8.06 -4.28
N ILE A 59 0.25 -8.50 -3.35
CA ILE A 59 1.30 -9.50 -3.59
C ILE A 59 0.92 -10.81 -2.92
N ILE A 60 1.17 -11.92 -3.59
CA ILE A 60 1.01 -13.24 -3.00
C ILE A 60 2.31 -13.60 -2.29
N TYR A 61 2.27 -13.68 -0.96
CA TYR A 61 3.35 -14.26 -0.17
C TYR A 61 3.10 -15.76 0.01
N GLN A 62 4.11 -16.56 -0.29
CA GLN A 62 4.08 -18.01 -0.06
C GLN A 62 5.31 -18.40 0.75
N SER A 63 5.10 -18.99 1.93
CA SER A 63 6.19 -19.55 2.73
C SER A 63 6.53 -20.97 2.28
N ASP A 64 7.72 -21.44 2.63
CA ASP A 64 8.17 -22.82 2.39
C ASP A 64 7.27 -23.85 3.10
N GLU A 65 6.58 -23.45 4.16
CA GLU A 65 5.61 -24.26 4.91
C GLU A 65 4.20 -24.29 4.27
N GLY A 66 4.03 -23.68 3.08
CA GLY A 66 2.79 -23.72 2.32
C GLY A 66 1.75 -22.66 2.71
N VAL A 67 2.07 -21.74 3.60
CA VAL A 67 1.17 -20.61 3.92
C VAL A 67 1.15 -19.65 2.76
N ARG A 68 -0.04 -19.41 2.19
CA ARG A 68 -0.27 -18.45 1.12
C ARG A 68 -1.11 -17.28 1.63
N LEU A 69 -0.61 -16.08 1.48
CA LEU A 69 -1.26 -14.85 1.91
C LEU A 69 -1.31 -13.83 0.78
N ASP A 70 -2.47 -13.22 0.59
CA ASP A 70 -2.62 -12.04 -0.26
C ASP A 70 -2.23 -10.81 0.56
N VAL A 71 -1.02 -10.31 0.32
CA VAL A 71 -0.40 -9.23 1.10
C VAL A 71 -0.61 -7.90 0.39
N ARG A 72 -1.09 -6.88 1.09
CA ARG A 72 -1.18 -5.53 0.57
C ARG A 72 0.12 -4.78 0.81
N LEU A 73 0.73 -4.29 -0.26
CA LEU A 73 1.91 -3.42 -0.23
C LEU A 73 1.47 -1.99 -0.54
N GLU A 74 1.64 -1.08 0.40
CA GLU A 74 1.30 0.34 0.25
C GLU A 74 2.36 1.18 0.96
N ASN A 75 2.82 2.27 0.32
CA ASN A 75 3.87 3.14 0.86
C ASN A 75 5.16 2.38 1.28
N LYS A 76 5.56 1.38 0.50
CA LYS A 76 6.74 0.53 0.77
C LYS A 76 6.67 -0.27 2.07
N THR A 77 5.48 -0.44 2.64
CA THR A 77 5.25 -1.30 3.81
C THR A 77 4.13 -2.30 3.55
N VAL A 78 4.15 -3.38 4.31
CA VAL A 78 3.19 -4.48 4.24
C VAL A 78 2.04 -4.20 5.19
N TRP A 79 0.81 -4.45 4.73
CA TRP A 79 -0.40 -4.34 5.53
C TRP A 79 -1.14 -5.67 5.58
N LEU A 80 -1.36 -6.19 6.78
CA LEU A 80 -2.11 -7.43 7.01
C LEU A 80 -3.30 -7.20 7.95
N SER A 81 -4.39 -7.93 7.69
CA SER A 81 -5.52 -8.04 8.62
C SER A 81 -5.19 -8.99 9.77
N ILE A 82 -6.01 -8.98 10.84
CA ILE A 82 -5.86 -9.93 11.96
C ILE A 82 -5.93 -11.38 11.47
N GLU A 83 -6.82 -11.67 10.52
CA GLU A 83 -6.96 -12.99 9.92
C GLU A 83 -5.67 -13.46 9.25
N GLN A 84 -5.04 -12.57 8.46
CA GLN A 84 -3.79 -12.86 7.77
C GLN A 84 -2.62 -13.01 8.75
N ILE A 85 -2.53 -12.17 9.79
CA ILE A 85 -1.53 -12.29 10.85
C ILE A 85 -1.71 -13.62 11.61
N SER A 86 -2.95 -14.03 11.87
CA SER A 86 -3.27 -15.29 12.52
C SER A 86 -2.83 -16.50 11.69
N GLN A 87 -3.01 -16.46 10.38
CA GLN A 87 -2.51 -17.48 9.45
C GLN A 87 -0.97 -17.49 9.38
N LEU A 88 -0.35 -16.30 9.29
CA LEU A 88 1.11 -16.16 9.22
C LEU A 88 1.81 -16.79 10.40
N PHE A 89 1.30 -16.59 11.61
CA PHE A 89 1.89 -17.12 12.85
C PHE A 89 1.30 -18.45 13.32
N ASN A 90 0.33 -18.99 12.60
CA ASN A 90 -0.41 -20.21 12.96
C ASN A 90 -0.96 -20.15 14.41
N LYS A 91 -1.59 -19.02 14.74
CA LYS A 91 -2.18 -18.74 16.06
C LYS A 91 -3.65 -18.34 15.92
N GLY A 92 -4.42 -18.55 16.99
CA GLY A 92 -5.82 -18.14 17.02
C GLY A 92 -5.98 -16.63 16.87
N ARG A 93 -7.04 -16.21 16.16
CA ARG A 93 -7.37 -14.80 15.95
C ARG A 93 -7.49 -14.02 17.26
N THR A 94 -8.07 -14.65 18.31
CA THR A 94 -8.22 -14.03 19.63
C THR A 94 -6.85 -13.72 20.25
N THR A 95 -5.93 -14.67 20.21
CA THR A 95 -4.56 -14.51 20.70
C THR A 95 -3.83 -13.37 20.00
N ILE A 96 -3.92 -13.29 18.66
CA ILE A 96 -3.33 -12.19 17.89
C ILE A 96 -3.96 -10.84 18.29
N SER A 97 -5.29 -10.79 18.45
CA SER A 97 -5.99 -9.58 18.88
C SER A 97 -5.56 -9.12 20.27
N GLU A 98 -5.35 -10.04 21.20
CA GLU A 98 -4.84 -9.73 22.55
C GLU A 98 -3.42 -9.17 22.51
N HIS A 99 -2.51 -9.77 21.71
CA HIS A 99 -1.15 -9.26 21.55
C HIS A 99 -1.15 -7.84 20.96
N ILE A 100 -1.93 -7.58 19.92
CA ILE A 100 -2.07 -6.26 19.32
C ILE A 100 -2.62 -5.26 20.36
N SER A 101 -3.65 -5.64 21.10
CA SER A 101 -4.23 -4.80 22.15
C SER A 101 -3.21 -4.43 23.25
N ASN A 102 -2.36 -5.38 23.63
CA ASN A 102 -1.32 -5.16 24.64
C ASN A 102 -0.20 -4.24 24.10
N ILE A 103 0.21 -4.38 22.82
CA ILE A 103 1.17 -3.48 22.18
C ILE A 103 0.71 -2.02 22.28
N PHE A 104 -0.57 -1.77 22.01
CA PHE A 104 -1.12 -0.40 22.09
C PHE A 104 -1.29 0.08 23.55
N LYS A 105 -1.73 -0.79 24.47
CA LYS A 105 -1.87 -0.46 25.90
C LYS A 105 -0.55 -0.13 26.57
N GLU A 106 0.50 -0.85 26.21
CA GLU A 106 1.86 -0.65 26.72
C GLU A 106 2.56 0.57 26.09
N GLY A 107 1.96 1.17 25.07
CA GLY A 107 2.50 2.34 24.36
C GLY A 107 3.72 2.00 23.48
N GLU A 108 3.91 0.73 23.12
CA GLU A 108 5.00 0.28 22.24
C GLU A 108 4.84 0.89 20.84
N LEU A 109 3.61 0.90 20.33
CA LEU A 109 3.26 1.49 19.03
C LEU A 109 2.00 2.37 19.14
N GLU A 110 1.95 3.44 18.35
CA GLU A 110 0.79 4.31 18.27
C GLU A 110 -0.21 3.81 17.22
N GLU A 111 -1.43 3.42 17.64
CA GLU A 111 -2.45 2.83 16.76
C GLU A 111 -2.76 3.69 15.53
N LYS A 112 -2.79 5.01 15.66
CA LYS A 112 -3.09 5.93 14.56
C LYS A 112 -2.07 5.89 13.42
N VAL A 113 -0.82 5.54 13.74
CA VAL A 113 0.28 5.46 12.76
C VAL A 113 0.34 4.11 12.08
N VAL A 114 0.12 3.03 12.85
CA VAL A 114 0.37 1.66 12.41
C VAL A 114 -0.88 0.89 12.01
N CYS A 115 -2.07 1.52 12.11
CA CYS A 115 -3.35 0.89 11.78
C CYS A 115 -4.10 1.72 10.74
N ARG A 116 -4.67 1.06 9.73
CA ARG A 116 -5.55 1.66 8.72
C ARG A 116 -6.80 0.81 8.51
N LYS A 117 -7.87 1.47 8.09
CA LYS A 117 -9.11 0.80 7.68
C LYS A 117 -9.21 0.82 6.17
N PHE A 118 -9.38 -0.35 5.59
CA PHE A 118 -9.65 -0.49 4.17
C PHE A 118 -11.05 -1.05 3.95
N ARG A 119 -11.71 -0.54 2.92
CA ARG A 119 -13.01 -1.05 2.49
C ARG A 119 -12.81 -2.28 1.60
N GLN A 120 -13.32 -3.41 2.03
CA GLN A 120 -13.42 -4.61 1.21
C GLN A 120 -14.83 -4.72 0.65
N THR A 121 -14.94 -4.93 -0.65
CA THR A 121 -16.21 -5.19 -1.34
C THR A 121 -16.24 -6.66 -1.70
N THR A 122 -17.22 -7.39 -1.17
CA THR A 122 -17.47 -8.79 -1.49
C THR A 122 -18.86 -8.93 -2.11
N GLN A 123 -19.04 -9.95 -2.95
CA GLN A 123 -20.38 -10.27 -3.45
C GLN A 123 -21.24 -10.76 -2.28
N HIS A 124 -22.50 -10.32 -2.27
CA HIS A 124 -23.46 -10.75 -1.24
C HIS A 124 -23.88 -12.20 -1.51
N GLY A 125 -23.56 -13.12 -0.58
CA GLY A 125 -23.77 -14.56 -0.80
C GLY A 125 -25.23 -15.01 -0.97
N ALA A 126 -26.22 -14.17 -0.62
CA ALA A 126 -27.64 -14.50 -0.69
C ALA A 126 -28.41 -13.77 -1.81
N ILE A 127 -27.83 -12.76 -2.44
CA ILE A 127 -28.50 -11.96 -3.47
C ILE A 127 -27.54 -11.76 -4.64
N GLU A 128 -27.86 -12.38 -5.77
CA GLU A 128 -27.09 -12.27 -7.01
C GLU A 128 -27.02 -10.81 -7.49
N GLY A 129 -25.83 -10.33 -7.79
CA GLY A 129 -25.60 -8.96 -8.28
C GLY A 129 -25.49 -7.87 -7.19
N LYS A 130 -25.67 -8.18 -5.90
CA LYS A 130 -25.41 -7.23 -4.81
C LYS A 130 -24.01 -7.41 -4.24
N THR A 131 -23.34 -6.28 -4.02
CA THR A 131 -22.04 -6.22 -3.33
C THR A 131 -22.24 -5.72 -1.91
N GLN A 132 -21.54 -6.33 -0.96
CA GLN A 132 -21.47 -5.89 0.43
C GLN A 132 -20.09 -5.30 0.68
N SER A 133 -20.01 -4.08 1.21
CA SER A 133 -18.76 -3.48 1.62
C SER A 133 -18.60 -3.53 3.13
N LYS A 134 -17.44 -3.98 3.60
CA LYS A 134 -17.06 -4.04 5.01
C LYS A 134 -15.75 -3.31 5.21
N GLU A 135 -15.66 -2.48 6.26
CA GLU A 135 -14.38 -1.93 6.70
C GLU A 135 -13.62 -2.97 7.50
N VAL A 136 -12.37 -3.22 7.10
CA VAL A 136 -11.46 -4.15 7.77
C VAL A 136 -10.23 -3.38 8.23
N LYS A 137 -9.82 -3.58 9.47
CA LYS A 137 -8.58 -3.04 10.02
C LYS A 137 -7.39 -3.84 9.50
N TYR A 138 -6.37 -3.10 9.04
CA TYR A 138 -5.07 -3.62 8.65
C TYR A 138 -3.98 -2.99 9.50
N TYR A 139 -2.92 -3.74 9.73
CA TYR A 139 -1.79 -3.39 10.54
C TYR A 139 -0.52 -3.42 9.71
N ASN A 140 0.36 -2.46 9.91
CA ASN A 140 1.61 -2.35 9.16
C ASN A 140 2.66 -3.37 9.63
N LEU A 141 3.82 -3.37 8.97
CA LEU A 141 4.93 -4.27 9.28
C LEU A 141 5.40 -4.17 10.73
N ASP A 142 5.38 -2.98 11.35
CA ASP A 142 5.84 -2.79 12.74
C ASP A 142 5.01 -3.62 13.72
N VAL A 143 3.67 -3.58 13.56
CA VAL A 143 2.76 -4.41 14.38
C VAL A 143 2.99 -5.90 14.14
N ILE A 144 3.20 -6.30 12.87
CA ILE A 144 3.43 -7.70 12.50
C ILE A 144 4.71 -8.22 13.20
N ILE A 145 5.78 -7.42 13.20
CA ILE A 145 7.05 -7.76 13.86
C ILE A 145 6.86 -7.85 15.39
N SER A 146 6.22 -6.86 16.01
CA SER A 146 5.98 -6.85 17.47
C SER A 146 5.15 -8.04 17.91
N VAL A 147 4.10 -8.41 17.16
CA VAL A 147 3.31 -9.63 17.41
C VAL A 147 4.20 -10.87 17.26
N GLY A 148 5.04 -10.94 16.23
CA GLY A 148 5.95 -12.06 15.99
C GLY A 148 6.90 -12.31 17.18
N TYR A 149 7.45 -11.26 17.77
CA TYR A 149 8.27 -11.38 18.98
C TYR A 149 7.48 -11.94 20.18
N ARG A 150 6.25 -11.46 20.40
CA ARG A 150 5.39 -11.89 21.51
C ARG A 150 4.91 -13.34 21.36
N VAL A 151 4.61 -13.75 20.14
CA VAL A 151 4.16 -15.12 19.82
C VAL A 151 5.26 -16.16 20.02
N LYS A 152 6.53 -15.80 19.77
CA LYS A 152 7.68 -16.70 19.97
C LYS A 152 8.20 -16.75 21.41
N SER A 153 7.76 -15.83 22.26
CA SER A 153 8.21 -15.71 23.66
C SER A 153 7.42 -16.58 24.65
N ILE A 154 6.58 -17.52 24.17
CA ILE A 154 5.80 -18.46 25.00
C ILE A 154 6.34 -19.84 24.82
#